data_80eb524f127beec1a8acef3591d3e275
#
_entry.id   80eb524f127beec1a8acef3591d3e275
#
_cell.length_a   1.000
_cell.length_b   1.000
_cell.length_c   1.000
_cell.angle_alpha   90.00
_cell.angle_beta   90.00
_cell.angle_gamma   90.00
#
_symmetry.space_group_name_H-M   'P 1'
#
loop_
_entity.id
_entity.type
_entity.pdbx_description
1 polymer ?
#
loop_
_entity_poly.entity_id
_entity_poly.type
_entity_poly.pdbx_seq_one_letter_code
_entity_poly.pdbx_strand_id
1 'polypeptide(L)'
;DVERMRREIGHLNPRPGSVLSEGSRASAPTVVPDFRVTIDTEGNPVVSQHRGDLPELRVSPAFAETLVMHRAARDRAAERGENAALSRSQEEAFIYARQKVTAAQSFIESVRRRFQTLQSVMEAIVALQREFFVNDDDETLLVPMVLKDVAERAHVDISTVSRAINSKYVETDYGVYSLRHFFSTQFTSADGETVAARQVKAALAEIVAGEDKRAPLSDEA
;
A
#
# COMPACT_ATOMS: atom_id res chain seq x y z
N ASP A 1 -50.40 -37.08 -18.86
CA ASP A 1 -50.15 -35.69 -18.42
C ASP A 1 -49.34 -35.61 -17.14
N VAL A 2 -49.64 -36.40 -16.08
CA VAL A 2 -48.97 -36.32 -14.77
C VAL A 2 -47.49 -36.72 -14.88
N GLU A 3 -47.13 -37.76 -15.63
CA GLU A 3 -45.73 -38.16 -15.82
C GLU A 3 -44.89 -37.17 -16.59
N ARG A 4 -45.52 -36.42 -17.54
CA ARG A 4 -44.89 -35.34 -18.26
C ARG A 4 -44.57 -34.16 -17.32
N MET A 5 -45.56 -33.76 -16.54
CA MET A 5 -45.35 -32.70 -15.52
C MET A 5 -44.28 -33.08 -14.49
N ARG A 6 -44.27 -34.35 -14.05
CA ARG A 6 -43.25 -34.84 -13.09
C ARG A 6 -41.84 -34.76 -13.68
N ARG A 7 -41.67 -35.05 -14.96
CA ARG A 7 -40.38 -34.94 -15.67
C ARG A 7 -39.98 -33.45 -15.81
N GLU A 8 -40.90 -32.59 -16.19
CA GLU A 8 -40.62 -31.16 -16.31
C GLU A 8 -40.24 -30.53 -14.95
N ILE A 9 -40.95 -30.88 -13.86
CA ILE A 9 -40.61 -30.45 -12.51
C ILE A 9 -39.21 -30.95 -12.10
N GLY A 10 -38.83 -32.20 -12.47
CA GLY A 10 -37.51 -32.73 -12.16
C GLY A 10 -36.36 -32.03 -12.90
N HIS A 11 -36.63 -31.36 -14.02
CA HIS A 11 -35.67 -30.57 -14.78
C HIS A 11 -35.58 -29.12 -14.31
N LEU A 12 -36.50 -28.63 -13.46
CA LEU A 12 -36.46 -27.29 -12.93
C LEU A 12 -35.34 -27.18 -11.88
N ASN A 13 -34.67 -26.05 -11.90
CA ASN A 13 -33.64 -25.77 -10.89
C ASN A 13 -34.28 -25.71 -9.50
N PRO A 14 -33.85 -26.55 -8.53
CA PRO A 14 -34.41 -26.54 -7.17
C PRO A 14 -34.16 -25.23 -6.41
N ARG A 15 -33.30 -24.35 -6.95
CA ARG A 15 -33.01 -23.02 -6.41
C ARG A 15 -33.19 -21.97 -7.49
N PRO A 16 -34.42 -21.55 -7.82
CA PRO A 16 -34.69 -20.63 -8.93
C PRO A 16 -34.01 -19.26 -8.79
N GLY A 17 -33.64 -18.86 -7.57
CA GLY A 17 -32.89 -17.63 -7.31
C GLY A 17 -31.37 -17.73 -7.46
N SER A 18 -30.82 -18.94 -7.70
CA SER A 18 -29.37 -19.11 -7.76
C SER A 18 -28.72 -18.36 -8.92
N VAL A 19 -29.37 -18.31 -10.08
CA VAL A 19 -28.88 -17.60 -11.28
C VAL A 19 -28.80 -16.08 -10.99
N LEU A 20 -29.76 -15.52 -10.28
CA LEU A 20 -29.76 -14.11 -9.89
C LEU A 20 -28.69 -13.85 -8.77
N SER A 21 -28.50 -14.83 -7.87
CA SER A 21 -27.50 -14.70 -6.80
C SER A 21 -26.07 -14.94 -7.30
N GLU A 22 -25.86 -15.72 -8.34
CA GLU A 22 -24.53 -15.89 -8.97
C GLU A 22 -24.08 -14.61 -9.68
N GLY A 23 -24.98 -13.89 -10.34
CA GLY A 23 -24.68 -12.54 -10.86
C GLY A 23 -24.35 -11.52 -9.78
N SER A 24 -24.89 -11.68 -8.57
CA SER A 24 -24.64 -10.80 -7.42
C SER A 24 -23.40 -11.24 -6.62
N ARG A 25 -22.94 -12.49 -6.74
CA ARG A 25 -21.74 -13.01 -6.06
C ARG A 25 -20.43 -12.66 -6.76
N ALA A 26 -20.50 -12.20 -8.01
CA ALA A 26 -19.37 -11.60 -8.71
C ALA A 26 -19.17 -10.12 -8.33
N SER A 27 -19.57 -9.72 -7.12
CA SER A 27 -19.15 -8.45 -6.55
C SER A 27 -17.63 -8.45 -6.50
N ALA A 28 -17.01 -7.62 -7.31
CA ALA A 28 -15.56 -7.43 -7.26
C ALA A 28 -15.16 -7.16 -5.81
N PRO A 29 -14.06 -7.76 -5.31
CA PRO A 29 -13.64 -7.55 -3.94
C PRO A 29 -13.50 -6.04 -3.70
N THR A 30 -14.17 -5.52 -2.69
CA THR A 30 -14.06 -4.11 -2.30
C THR A 30 -12.63 -3.86 -1.87
N VAL A 31 -11.92 -3.04 -2.62
CA VAL A 31 -10.53 -2.65 -2.32
C VAL A 31 -10.57 -1.37 -1.49
N VAL A 32 -9.96 -1.42 -0.30
CA VAL A 32 -9.73 -0.22 0.52
C VAL A 32 -8.37 0.34 0.14
N PRO A 33 -8.29 1.58 -0.37
CA PRO A 33 -7.03 2.19 -0.77
C PRO A 33 -6.16 2.51 0.45
N ASP A 34 -4.85 2.31 0.32
CA ASP A 34 -3.86 2.62 1.36
C ASP A 34 -3.40 4.08 1.29
N PHE A 35 -3.49 4.66 0.10
CA PHE A 35 -3.09 6.04 -0.19
C PHE A 35 -4.18 6.76 -0.98
N ARG A 36 -4.24 8.08 -0.80
CA ARG A 36 -5.03 8.97 -1.64
C ARG A 36 -4.12 10.06 -2.18
N VAL A 37 -4.21 10.31 -3.48
CA VAL A 37 -3.54 11.41 -4.16
C VAL A 37 -4.60 12.41 -4.60
N THR A 38 -4.45 13.65 -4.20
CA THR A 38 -5.32 14.78 -4.58
C THR A 38 -4.47 15.87 -5.18
N ILE A 39 -5.03 16.65 -6.09
CA ILE A 39 -4.36 17.80 -6.67
C ILE A 39 -4.66 19.04 -5.83
N ASP A 40 -3.60 19.72 -5.39
CA ASP A 40 -3.72 20.99 -4.66
C ASP A 40 -4.12 22.13 -5.58
N THR A 41 -4.52 23.28 -5.01
CA THR A 41 -4.87 24.50 -5.73
C THR A 41 -3.75 25.04 -6.63
N GLU A 42 -2.52 24.66 -6.35
CA GLU A 42 -1.33 24.99 -7.13
C GLU A 42 -1.04 23.98 -8.27
N GLY A 43 -1.87 22.93 -8.43
CA GLY A 43 -1.67 21.89 -9.43
C GLY A 43 -0.61 20.86 -9.04
N ASN A 44 -0.24 20.76 -7.76
CA ASN A 44 0.71 19.75 -7.30
C ASN A 44 -0.02 18.54 -6.69
N PRO A 45 0.42 17.32 -7.00
CA PRO A 45 -0.13 16.13 -6.39
C PRO A 45 0.31 16.00 -4.92
N VAL A 46 -0.65 15.88 -4.02
CA VAL A 46 -0.44 15.71 -2.58
C VAL A 46 -0.83 14.30 -2.18
N VAL A 47 0.10 13.60 -1.54
CA VAL A 47 -0.08 12.22 -1.07
C VAL A 47 -0.57 12.23 0.38
N SER A 48 -1.71 11.64 0.62
CA SER A 48 -2.22 11.33 1.96
C SER A 48 -2.28 9.82 2.16
N GLN A 49 -1.80 9.36 3.31
CA GLN A 49 -1.84 7.94 3.66
C GLN A 49 -3.08 7.65 4.50
N HIS A 50 -3.86 6.65 4.08
CA HIS A 50 -4.96 6.16 4.90
C HIS A 50 -4.39 5.30 6.04
N ARG A 51 -4.44 5.84 7.26
CA ARG A 51 -3.91 5.15 8.46
C ARG A 51 -4.84 4.07 8.99
N GLY A 52 -6.03 3.92 8.40
CA GLY A 52 -7.08 3.05 8.95
C GLY A 52 -7.51 3.49 10.35
N ASP A 53 -8.15 2.60 11.07
CA ASP A 53 -8.57 2.82 12.47
C ASP A 53 -7.45 2.56 13.48
N LEU A 54 -6.19 2.79 13.11
CA LEU A 54 -5.07 2.60 14.04
C LEU A 54 -5.14 3.67 15.14
N PRO A 55 -5.38 3.27 16.39
CA PRO A 55 -5.40 4.20 17.50
C PRO A 55 -4.03 4.81 17.72
N GLU A 56 -3.97 5.98 18.31
CA GLU A 56 -2.71 6.58 18.71
C GLU A 56 -1.99 5.69 19.72
N LEU A 57 -0.84 5.17 19.32
CA LEU A 57 -0.04 4.27 20.16
C LEU A 57 0.71 5.09 21.20
N ARG A 58 0.46 4.81 22.47
CA ARG A 58 1.12 5.44 23.62
C ARG A 58 1.68 4.38 24.56
N VAL A 59 2.77 4.72 25.22
CA VAL A 59 3.29 3.91 26.32
C VAL A 59 2.35 4.03 27.52
N SER A 60 2.04 2.91 28.19
CA SER A 60 1.19 2.93 29.38
C SER A 60 1.76 3.86 30.47
N PRO A 61 0.99 4.84 30.96
CA PRO A 61 1.46 5.79 31.96
C PRO A 61 1.90 5.10 33.26
N ALA A 62 1.24 4.03 33.69
CA ALA A 62 1.58 3.31 34.91
C ALA A 62 3.04 2.78 34.92
N PHE A 63 3.53 2.25 33.79
CA PHE A 63 4.92 1.82 33.69
C PHE A 63 5.90 3.01 33.60
N ALA A 64 5.50 4.09 32.93
CA ALA A 64 6.31 5.29 32.85
C ALA A 64 6.47 5.96 34.23
N GLU A 65 5.40 6.07 35.00
CA GLU A 65 5.41 6.61 36.38
C GLU A 65 6.30 5.77 37.30
N THR A 66 6.25 4.44 37.22
CA THR A 66 7.12 3.56 37.99
C THR A 66 8.60 3.87 37.73
N LEU A 67 8.97 4.12 36.47
CA LEU A 67 10.36 4.50 36.13
C LEU A 67 10.74 5.85 36.65
N VAL A 68 9.84 6.85 36.60
CA VAL A 68 10.08 8.21 37.11
C VAL A 68 10.23 8.17 38.62
N MET A 69 9.35 7.47 39.34
CA MET A 69 9.41 7.33 40.81
C MET A 69 10.71 6.69 41.27
N HIS A 70 11.12 5.60 40.58
CA HIS A 70 12.36 4.91 40.90
C HIS A 70 13.59 5.80 40.65
N ARG A 71 13.61 6.56 39.54
CA ARG A 71 14.68 7.51 39.24
C ARG A 71 14.76 8.59 40.31
N ALA A 72 13.63 9.20 40.64
CA ALA A 72 13.54 10.21 41.67
C ALA A 72 13.96 9.71 43.09
N ALA A 73 13.67 8.43 43.40
CA ALA A 73 14.12 7.81 44.64
C ALA A 73 15.65 7.63 44.67
N ARG A 74 16.24 7.21 43.56
CA ARG A 74 17.72 7.10 43.42
C ARG A 74 18.42 8.44 43.53
N ASP A 75 17.89 9.46 42.86
CA ASP A 75 18.50 10.80 42.88
C ASP A 75 18.47 11.40 44.29
N ARG A 76 17.36 11.27 45.06
CA ARG A 76 17.26 11.69 46.47
C ARG A 76 18.21 10.92 47.38
N ALA A 77 18.43 9.63 47.15
CA ALA A 77 19.37 8.85 47.96
C ALA A 77 20.83 9.24 47.68
N ALA A 78 21.14 9.49 46.38
CA ALA A 78 22.47 10.00 46.00
C ALA A 78 22.78 11.37 46.65
N GLU A 79 21.78 12.30 46.75
CA GLU A 79 21.90 13.58 47.42
C GLU A 79 22.17 13.45 48.94
N ARG A 80 21.65 12.37 49.54
CA ARG A 80 21.86 12.09 50.98
C ARG A 80 23.13 11.30 51.28
N GLY A 81 23.89 10.90 50.28
CA GLY A 81 25.07 10.07 50.46
C GLY A 81 24.75 8.63 50.95
N GLU A 82 23.46 8.24 50.87
CA GLU A 82 23.00 6.93 51.29
C GLU A 82 23.08 5.98 50.08
N ASN A 83 23.66 4.79 50.24
CA ASN A 83 23.45 3.71 49.30
C ASN A 83 21.98 3.33 49.38
N ALA A 84 21.18 3.77 48.38
CA ALA A 84 19.77 3.38 48.29
C ALA A 84 19.67 1.88 48.06
N ALA A 85 19.72 1.10 49.11
CA ALA A 85 19.39 -0.31 49.05
C ALA A 85 17.88 -0.44 48.83
N LEU A 86 17.47 -0.39 47.56
CA LEU A 86 16.11 -0.71 47.17
C LEU A 86 15.81 -2.15 47.57
N SER A 87 14.60 -2.41 48.02
CA SER A 87 14.22 -3.80 48.27
C SER A 87 14.32 -4.57 46.93
N ARG A 88 14.72 -5.85 47.03
CA ARG A 88 14.83 -6.74 45.85
C ARG A 88 13.56 -6.73 44.98
N SER A 89 12.40 -6.65 45.61
CA SER A 89 11.10 -6.55 44.92
C SER A 89 10.96 -5.25 44.11
N GLN A 90 11.50 -4.12 44.62
CA GLN A 90 11.46 -2.83 43.89
C GLN A 90 12.42 -2.84 42.71
N GLU A 91 13.58 -3.48 42.83
CA GLU A 91 14.51 -3.62 41.72
C GLU A 91 13.94 -4.51 40.64
N GLU A 92 13.32 -5.65 40.98
CA GLU A 92 12.67 -6.54 40.04
C GLU A 92 11.52 -5.83 39.30
N ALA A 93 10.68 -5.07 40.02
CA ALA A 93 9.59 -4.27 39.44
C ALA A 93 10.13 -3.19 38.47
N PHE A 94 11.23 -2.54 38.81
CA PHE A 94 11.86 -1.56 37.95
C PHE A 94 12.43 -2.17 36.67
N ILE A 95 13.14 -3.30 36.77
CA ILE A 95 13.69 -4.01 35.61
C ILE A 95 12.55 -4.42 34.67
N TYR A 96 11.47 -4.96 35.23
CA TYR A 96 10.29 -5.34 34.48
C TYR A 96 9.64 -4.14 33.78
N ALA A 97 9.38 -3.05 34.49
CA ALA A 97 8.80 -1.83 33.93
C ALA A 97 9.68 -1.26 32.81
N ARG A 98 11.01 -1.22 33.01
CA ARG A 98 11.96 -0.76 32.00
C ARG A 98 11.91 -1.59 30.74
N GLN A 99 11.91 -2.93 30.85
CA GLN A 99 11.80 -3.82 29.70
C GLN A 99 10.51 -3.59 28.91
N LYS A 100 9.36 -3.43 29.62
CA LYS A 100 8.07 -3.17 28.98
C LYS A 100 8.02 -1.82 28.27
N VAL A 101 8.53 -0.77 28.90
CA VAL A 101 8.59 0.57 28.29
C VAL A 101 9.51 0.56 27.07
N THR A 102 10.70 -0.03 27.16
CA THR A 102 11.63 -0.13 26.02
C THR A 102 11.03 -0.92 24.86
N ALA A 103 10.39 -2.06 25.14
CA ALA A 103 9.72 -2.85 24.10
C ALA A 103 8.57 -2.08 23.45
N ALA A 104 7.75 -1.38 24.23
CA ALA A 104 6.67 -0.56 23.72
C ALA A 104 7.19 0.60 22.84
N GLN A 105 8.23 1.28 23.28
CA GLN A 105 8.85 2.36 22.50
C GLN A 105 9.42 1.85 21.18
N SER A 106 10.14 0.72 21.22
CA SER A 106 10.69 0.09 20.01
C SER A 106 9.59 -0.33 19.03
N PHE A 107 8.46 -0.86 19.54
CA PHE A 107 7.31 -1.20 18.72
C PHE A 107 6.69 0.05 18.06
N ILE A 108 6.42 1.09 18.84
CA ILE A 108 5.87 2.36 18.34
C ILE A 108 6.79 2.96 17.26
N GLU A 109 8.10 2.95 17.49
CA GLU A 109 9.08 3.45 16.54
C GLU A 109 9.08 2.61 15.25
N SER A 110 8.99 1.28 15.35
CA SER A 110 8.93 0.39 14.20
C SER A 110 7.68 0.64 13.35
N VAL A 111 6.52 0.85 13.99
CA VAL A 111 5.28 1.21 13.30
C VAL A 111 5.43 2.57 12.60
N ARG A 112 5.95 3.58 13.31
CA ARG A 112 6.19 4.92 12.74
C ARG A 112 7.12 4.86 11.52
N ARG A 113 8.23 4.15 11.63
CA ARG A 113 9.20 3.95 10.54
C ARG A 113 8.57 3.28 9.33
N ARG A 114 7.70 2.27 9.55
CA ARG A 114 6.93 1.63 8.48
C ARG A 114 6.07 2.64 7.72
N PHE A 115 5.33 3.50 8.43
CA PHE A 115 4.51 4.54 7.81
C PHE A 115 5.35 5.55 7.02
N GLN A 116 6.46 6.00 7.59
CA GLN A 116 7.38 6.91 6.91
C GLN A 116 7.94 6.30 5.63
N THR A 117 8.37 5.04 5.66
CA THR A 117 8.87 4.34 4.47
C THR A 117 7.79 4.22 3.40
N LEU A 118 6.56 3.85 3.76
CA LEU A 118 5.45 3.76 2.82
C LEU A 118 5.13 5.12 2.20
N GLN A 119 5.12 6.18 2.99
CA GLN A 119 4.91 7.54 2.54
C GLN A 119 6.00 7.98 1.55
N SER A 120 7.29 7.79 1.90
CA SER A 120 8.41 8.14 1.02
C SER A 120 8.40 7.38 -0.31
N VAL A 121 8.03 6.10 -0.29
CA VAL A 121 7.88 5.30 -1.52
C VAL A 121 6.76 5.85 -2.40
N MET A 122 5.60 6.19 -1.81
CA MET A 122 4.48 6.74 -2.58
C MET A 122 4.80 8.13 -3.14
N GLU A 123 5.43 9.00 -2.36
CA GLU A 123 5.89 10.31 -2.82
C GLU A 123 6.90 10.19 -3.97
N ALA A 124 7.80 9.21 -3.91
CA ALA A 124 8.74 8.93 -4.99
C ALA A 124 8.02 8.49 -6.27
N ILE A 125 6.99 7.61 -6.16
CA ILE A 125 6.17 7.19 -7.31
C ILE A 125 5.45 8.38 -7.92
N VAL A 126 4.76 9.18 -7.10
CA VAL A 126 4.02 10.36 -7.58
C VAL A 126 4.94 11.38 -8.23
N ALA A 127 6.15 11.58 -7.70
CA ALA A 127 7.11 12.50 -8.27
C ALA A 127 7.70 12.01 -9.62
N LEU A 128 7.81 10.69 -9.84
CA LEU A 128 8.25 10.10 -11.10
C LEU A 128 7.13 10.04 -12.14
N GLN A 129 5.88 9.89 -11.69
CA GLN A 129 4.67 9.77 -12.54
C GLN A 129 3.81 11.04 -12.48
N ARG A 130 4.43 12.20 -12.27
CA ARG A 130 3.70 13.45 -12.04
C ARG A 130 2.68 13.76 -13.13
N GLU A 131 3.07 13.58 -14.40
CA GLU A 131 2.23 13.86 -15.56
C GLU A 131 0.93 13.05 -15.55
N PHE A 132 1.00 11.77 -15.16
CA PHE A 132 -0.16 10.91 -15.01
C PHE A 132 -1.14 11.46 -13.96
N PHE A 133 -0.66 11.81 -12.76
CA PHE A 133 -1.53 12.27 -11.68
C PHE A 133 -2.11 13.68 -11.90
N VAL A 134 -1.46 14.51 -12.70
CA VAL A 134 -1.91 15.89 -12.97
C VAL A 134 -2.90 15.95 -14.14
N ASN A 135 -2.78 15.05 -15.11
CA ASN A 135 -3.58 15.04 -16.33
C ASN A 135 -4.64 13.93 -16.32
N ASP A 136 -5.54 13.98 -15.35
CA ASP A 136 -6.75 13.15 -15.30
C ASP A 136 -6.50 11.64 -15.38
N ASP A 137 -5.38 11.16 -14.81
CA ASP A 137 -4.94 9.77 -14.83
C ASP A 137 -4.79 9.19 -16.26
N ASP A 138 -4.32 9.99 -17.21
CA ASP A 138 -4.08 9.53 -18.57
C ASP A 138 -2.96 8.47 -18.62
N GLU A 139 -3.32 7.22 -18.92
CA GLU A 139 -2.38 6.10 -19.02
C GLU A 139 -1.31 6.27 -20.11
N THR A 140 -1.55 7.13 -21.11
CA THR A 140 -0.58 7.39 -22.17
C THR A 140 0.62 8.21 -21.69
N LEU A 141 0.44 8.95 -20.58
CA LEU A 141 1.47 9.79 -19.96
C LEU A 141 2.33 9.02 -18.92
N LEU A 142 2.05 7.72 -18.73
CA LEU A 142 2.86 6.91 -17.83
C LEU A 142 4.30 6.77 -18.33
N VAL A 143 5.23 7.28 -17.53
CA VAL A 143 6.66 7.15 -17.79
C VAL A 143 7.15 5.75 -17.41
N PRO A 144 7.99 5.08 -18.22
CA PRO A 144 8.62 3.83 -17.84
C PRO A 144 9.38 3.97 -16.53
N MET A 145 9.03 3.14 -15.52
CA MET A 145 9.60 3.22 -14.18
C MET A 145 9.93 1.83 -13.65
N VAL A 146 11.12 1.64 -13.10
CA VAL A 146 11.53 0.41 -12.44
C VAL A 146 11.68 0.60 -10.92
N LEU A 147 11.69 -0.52 -10.17
CA LEU A 147 11.83 -0.49 -8.71
C LEU A 147 13.07 0.25 -8.23
N LYS A 148 14.14 0.23 -9.05
CA LYS A 148 15.41 0.89 -8.75
C LYS A 148 15.25 2.41 -8.70
N ASP A 149 14.52 3.00 -9.64
CA ASP A 149 14.31 4.45 -9.73
C ASP A 149 13.61 4.97 -8.47
N VAL A 150 12.59 4.24 -8.02
CA VAL A 150 11.86 4.55 -6.77
C VAL A 150 12.76 4.35 -5.54
N ALA A 151 13.56 3.29 -5.53
CA ALA A 151 14.47 2.99 -4.42
C ALA A 151 15.53 4.09 -4.22
N GLU A 152 16.12 4.56 -5.32
CA GLU A 152 17.09 5.65 -5.31
C GLU A 152 16.47 6.96 -4.83
N ARG A 153 15.27 7.28 -5.32
CA ARG A 153 14.57 8.52 -4.96
C ARG A 153 14.04 8.51 -3.52
N ALA A 154 13.53 7.39 -3.04
CA ALA A 154 13.02 7.22 -1.68
C ALA A 154 14.14 6.93 -0.64
N HIS A 155 15.39 6.77 -1.09
CA HIS A 155 16.54 6.41 -0.26
C HIS A 155 16.33 5.12 0.55
N VAL A 156 15.76 4.10 -0.09
CA VAL A 156 15.50 2.78 0.50
C VAL A 156 16.01 1.66 -0.39
N ASP A 157 16.12 0.46 0.16
CA ASP A 157 16.50 -0.72 -0.61
C ASP A 157 15.40 -1.17 -1.59
N ILE A 158 15.78 -1.71 -2.76
CA ILE A 158 14.85 -2.22 -3.79
C ILE A 158 13.90 -3.26 -3.22
N SER A 159 14.39 -4.13 -2.33
CA SER A 159 13.56 -5.15 -1.66
C SER A 159 12.49 -4.53 -0.77
N THR A 160 12.78 -3.38 -0.16
CA THR A 160 11.84 -2.60 0.65
C THR A 160 10.75 -2.00 -0.23
N VAL A 161 11.09 -1.42 -1.39
CA VAL A 161 10.12 -0.93 -2.37
C VAL A 161 9.21 -2.06 -2.85
N SER A 162 9.78 -3.19 -3.27
CA SER A 162 9.03 -4.35 -3.73
C SER A 162 7.99 -4.84 -2.71
N ARG A 163 8.38 -4.87 -1.41
CA ARG A 163 7.46 -5.22 -0.32
C ARG A 163 6.42 -4.13 -0.04
N ALA A 164 6.81 -2.86 -0.19
CA ALA A 164 5.93 -1.72 0.06
C ALA A 164 4.79 -1.63 -0.95
N ILE A 165 5.05 -1.89 -2.24
CA ILE A 165 4.05 -1.80 -3.32
C ILE A 165 3.15 -3.03 -3.43
N ASN A 166 3.55 -4.15 -2.81
CA ASN A 166 2.81 -5.40 -2.93
C ASN A 166 1.46 -5.30 -2.20
N SER A 167 0.37 -5.60 -2.91
CA SER A 167 -1.01 -5.56 -2.39
C SER A 167 -1.42 -4.20 -1.82
N LYS A 168 -0.88 -3.09 -2.36
CA LYS A 168 -1.20 -1.73 -1.98
C LYS A 168 -1.86 -0.99 -3.12
N TYR A 169 -2.80 -0.11 -2.77
CA TYR A 169 -3.62 0.63 -3.71
C TYR A 169 -3.59 2.13 -3.40
N VAL A 170 -3.70 2.92 -4.45
CA VAL A 170 -3.85 4.36 -4.38
C VAL A 170 -5.18 4.76 -5.00
N GLU A 171 -5.87 5.65 -4.34
CA GLU A 171 -7.09 6.32 -4.81
C GLU A 171 -6.70 7.69 -5.37
N THR A 172 -7.18 7.97 -6.55
CA THR A 172 -7.14 9.28 -7.19
C THR A 172 -8.56 9.79 -7.36
N ASP A 173 -8.75 10.99 -7.87
CA ASP A 173 -10.09 11.53 -8.16
C ASP A 173 -10.78 10.77 -9.31
N TYR A 174 -10.03 10.04 -10.13
CA TYR A 174 -10.53 9.31 -11.30
C TYR A 174 -10.64 7.79 -11.11
N GLY A 175 -9.94 7.23 -10.14
CA GLY A 175 -10.00 5.78 -9.91
C GLY A 175 -9.13 5.23 -8.79
N VAL A 176 -9.15 3.91 -8.65
CA VAL A 176 -8.31 3.18 -7.69
C VAL A 176 -7.34 2.28 -8.45
N TYR A 177 -6.06 2.53 -8.28
CA TYR A 177 -4.98 1.82 -8.96
C TYR A 177 -4.14 1.00 -7.99
N SER A 178 -3.70 -0.18 -8.41
CA SER A 178 -2.68 -0.89 -7.63
C SER A 178 -1.32 -0.21 -7.82
N LEU A 179 -0.48 -0.15 -6.78
CA LEU A 179 0.84 0.48 -6.91
C LEU A 179 1.73 -0.24 -7.94
N ARG A 180 1.49 -1.52 -8.20
CA ARG A 180 2.16 -2.26 -9.28
C ARG A 180 1.84 -1.75 -10.68
N HIS A 181 0.71 -1.08 -10.85
CA HIS A 181 0.28 -0.52 -12.12
C HIS A 181 1.29 0.46 -12.70
N PHE A 182 1.98 1.22 -11.87
CA PHE A 182 2.96 2.22 -12.27
C PHE A 182 4.32 1.65 -12.70
N PHE A 183 4.56 0.36 -12.42
CA PHE A 183 5.81 -0.31 -12.78
C PHE A 183 5.60 -1.09 -14.07
N SER A 184 6.17 -0.61 -15.16
CA SER A 184 6.13 -1.26 -16.47
C SER A 184 7.49 -1.81 -16.84
N THR A 185 7.48 -2.88 -17.64
CA THR A 185 8.70 -3.36 -18.29
C THR A 185 9.15 -2.31 -19.31
N GLN A 186 10.40 -1.92 -19.25
CA GLN A 186 11.01 -1.01 -20.21
C GLN A 186 11.44 -1.79 -21.44
N PHE A 187 11.12 -1.27 -22.62
CA PHE A 187 11.72 -1.69 -23.87
C PHE A 187 12.59 -0.55 -24.40
N THR A 188 13.80 -0.88 -24.85
CA THR A 188 14.66 0.08 -25.54
C THR A 188 14.40 -0.05 -27.01
N SER A 189 13.91 1.02 -27.65
CA SER A 189 13.74 1.10 -29.09
C SER A 189 15.11 1.04 -29.78
N ALA A 190 15.12 0.74 -31.08
CA ALA A 190 16.31 0.77 -31.91
C ALA A 190 17.02 2.13 -31.89
N ASP A 191 16.28 3.21 -31.64
CA ASP A 191 16.77 4.59 -31.54
C ASP A 191 17.32 4.95 -30.14
N GLY A 192 17.34 3.99 -29.19
CA GLY A 192 17.84 4.18 -27.82
C GLY A 192 16.86 4.83 -26.86
N GLU A 193 15.63 5.11 -27.29
CA GLU A 193 14.58 5.62 -26.41
C GLU A 193 13.94 4.49 -25.61
N THR A 194 13.68 4.75 -24.33
CA THR A 194 12.97 3.83 -23.43
C THR A 194 11.46 4.02 -23.56
N VAL A 195 10.77 3.02 -24.08
CA VAL A 195 9.32 3.04 -24.30
C VAL A 195 8.65 2.08 -23.31
N ALA A 196 7.52 2.50 -22.72
CA ALA A 196 6.75 1.64 -21.84
C ALA A 196 6.05 0.53 -22.66
N ALA A 197 6.04 -0.70 -22.15
CA ALA A 197 5.36 -1.84 -22.77
C ALA A 197 3.88 -1.55 -23.12
N ARG A 198 3.23 -0.64 -22.39
CA ARG A 198 1.85 -0.21 -22.65
C ARG A 198 1.72 0.67 -23.89
N GLN A 199 2.66 1.59 -24.10
CA GLN A 199 2.66 2.45 -25.30
C GLN A 199 2.83 1.59 -26.56
N VAL A 200 3.70 0.57 -26.49
CA VAL A 200 3.85 -0.40 -27.58
C VAL A 200 2.55 -1.19 -27.81
N LYS A 201 1.89 -1.63 -26.74
CA LYS A 201 0.60 -2.34 -26.86
C LYS A 201 -0.52 -1.44 -27.37
N ALA A 202 -0.56 -0.18 -26.96
CA ALA A 202 -1.56 0.78 -27.44
C ALA A 202 -1.37 1.06 -28.96
N ALA A 203 -0.14 1.33 -29.38
CA ALA A 203 0.18 1.49 -30.79
C ALA A 203 -0.17 0.23 -31.63
N LEU A 204 0.16 -0.95 -31.12
CA LEU A 204 -0.20 -2.22 -31.76
C LEU A 204 -1.73 -2.39 -31.85
N ALA A 205 -2.46 -2.02 -30.81
CA ALA A 205 -3.92 -2.09 -30.81
C ALA A 205 -4.55 -1.13 -31.82
N GLU A 206 -3.99 0.07 -32.02
CA GLU A 206 -4.42 1.00 -33.06
C GLU A 206 -4.15 0.47 -34.45
N ILE A 207 -2.98 -0.12 -34.70
CA ILE A 207 -2.64 -0.76 -35.98
C ILE A 207 -3.63 -1.88 -36.28
N VAL A 208 -3.87 -2.78 -35.33
CA VAL A 208 -4.82 -3.90 -35.47
C VAL A 208 -6.27 -3.41 -35.65
N ALA A 209 -6.66 -2.31 -34.99
CA ALA A 209 -7.99 -1.73 -35.16
C ALA A 209 -8.21 -1.09 -36.53
N GLY A 210 -7.14 -0.52 -37.12
CA GLY A 210 -7.15 0.07 -38.47
C GLY A 210 -6.96 -0.92 -39.60
N GLU A 211 -6.68 -2.20 -39.32
CA GLU A 211 -6.35 -3.23 -40.28
C GLU A 211 -7.58 -3.71 -41.10
N ASP A 212 -7.38 -3.96 -42.37
CA ASP A 212 -8.42 -4.63 -43.20
C ASP A 212 -8.52 -6.11 -42.82
N LYS A 213 -9.61 -6.49 -42.18
CA LYS A 213 -9.90 -7.88 -41.78
C LYS A 213 -9.88 -8.91 -42.91
N ARG A 214 -9.87 -8.44 -44.19
CA ARG A 214 -9.80 -9.32 -45.36
C ARG A 214 -8.36 -9.58 -45.85
N ALA A 215 -7.42 -8.73 -45.42
CA ALA A 215 -6.01 -8.85 -45.75
C ALA A 215 -5.16 -8.47 -44.53
N PRO A 216 -5.11 -9.36 -43.51
CA PRO A 216 -4.39 -9.09 -42.27
C PRO A 216 -2.89 -8.92 -42.52
N LEU A 217 -2.25 -7.98 -41.81
CA LEU A 217 -0.81 -7.81 -41.84
C LEU A 217 -0.13 -9.03 -41.21
N SER A 218 1.03 -9.42 -41.71
CA SER A 218 1.82 -10.47 -41.08
C SER A 218 2.64 -9.91 -39.91
N ASP A 219 2.98 -10.75 -38.95
CA ASP A 219 3.81 -10.38 -37.77
C ASP A 219 5.24 -9.90 -38.15
N GLU A 220 5.61 -10.03 -39.44
CA GLU A 220 6.90 -9.61 -39.98
C GLU A 220 6.84 -8.25 -40.72
N ALA A 221 5.69 -7.57 -40.72
CA ALA A 221 5.45 -6.36 -41.51
C ALA A 221 5.80 -5.07 -40.73
#